data_5fdd9e5b8159cc8c1c2a1a2743a10ad4
#
_entry.id   5fdd9e5b8159cc8c1c2a1a2743a10ad4
#
_cell.length_a   1.000
_cell.length_b   1.000
_cell.length_c   1.000
_cell.angle_alpha   90.00
_cell.angle_beta   90.00
_cell.angle_gamma   90.00
#
_symmetry.space_group_name_H-M   'P 1'
#
loop_
_entity.id
_entity.type
_entity.pdbx_description
1 polymer ?
#
loop_
_entity_poly.entity_id
_entity_poly.type
_entity_poly.pdbx_seq_one_letter_code
_entity_poly.pdbx_strand_id
1 'polypeptide(L)'
;MRLLLGGIIVSLGLWNVPVQAQQVTNTQVAALVEALRLAAPKTGKTNDGLYSEWQITPGIIPSWSKQCIGRELTPQELEASPAKAREIVSCITRRELQKQYIASNNNEVTAVGRTACWWMTGNATSCNSGSTATYVQRVVDFYQQQSAKKPAGDVSTSNYDHLHPKK
;
A
#
# COMPACT_ATOMS: atom_id res chain seq x y z
N MET A 1 -24.42 -41.09 -56.44
CA MET A 1 -23.30 -40.20 -56.11
C MET A 1 -23.74 -39.31 -54.94
N ARG A 2 -23.40 -39.66 -53.67
CA ARG A 2 -23.86 -38.95 -52.46
C ARG A 2 -22.61 -38.28 -51.85
N LEU A 3 -22.55 -36.96 -51.94
CA LEU A 3 -21.53 -36.11 -51.29
C LEU A 3 -21.93 -35.90 -49.83
N LEU A 4 -21.14 -36.45 -48.92
CA LEU A 4 -21.20 -36.14 -47.47
C LEU A 4 -20.33 -34.90 -47.20
N LEU A 5 -20.98 -33.76 -46.91
CA LEU A 5 -20.28 -32.58 -46.35
C LEU A 5 -20.04 -32.78 -44.85
N GLY A 6 -18.83 -33.08 -44.47
CA GLY A 6 -18.37 -33.09 -43.06
C GLY A 6 -18.18 -31.67 -42.56
N GLY A 7 -19.04 -31.21 -41.66
CA GLY A 7 -18.89 -29.93 -40.96
C GLY A 7 -17.84 -30.04 -39.85
N ILE A 8 -16.78 -29.24 -39.94
CA ILE A 8 -15.78 -29.10 -38.88
C ILE A 8 -16.30 -28.06 -37.89
N ILE A 9 -16.67 -28.50 -36.69
CA ILE A 9 -17.04 -27.62 -35.58
C ILE A 9 -15.70 -27.23 -34.88
N VAL A 10 -15.22 -25.98 -35.12
CA VAL A 10 -14.12 -25.39 -34.36
C VAL A 10 -14.69 -24.88 -33.05
N SER A 11 -14.52 -25.64 -31.97
CA SER A 11 -14.83 -25.20 -30.62
C SER A 11 -13.75 -24.23 -30.16
N LEU A 12 -14.07 -22.93 -30.21
CA LEU A 12 -13.26 -21.87 -29.55
C LEU A 12 -13.39 -22.03 -28.03
N GLY A 13 -12.47 -22.73 -27.42
CA GLY A 13 -12.34 -22.78 -25.97
C GLY A 13 -12.02 -21.39 -25.44
N LEU A 14 -12.98 -20.77 -24.77
CA LEU A 14 -12.74 -19.56 -23.98
C LEU A 14 -11.82 -19.91 -22.81
N TRP A 15 -10.55 -19.63 -22.97
CA TRP A 15 -9.57 -19.74 -21.90
C TRP A 15 -9.87 -18.62 -20.89
N ASN A 16 -10.57 -18.97 -19.81
CA ASN A 16 -10.69 -18.10 -18.64
C ASN A 16 -9.30 -18.03 -17.99
N VAL A 17 -8.49 -17.05 -18.40
CA VAL A 17 -7.27 -16.71 -17.69
C VAL A 17 -7.71 -16.09 -16.36
N PRO A 18 -7.39 -16.69 -15.20
CA PRO A 18 -7.74 -16.06 -13.93
C PRO A 18 -7.04 -14.70 -13.89
N VAL A 19 -7.81 -13.63 -13.76
CA VAL A 19 -7.26 -12.29 -13.50
C VAL A 19 -6.59 -12.38 -12.13
N GLN A 20 -5.29 -12.55 -12.13
CA GLN A 20 -4.49 -12.57 -10.91
C GLN A 20 -4.59 -11.18 -10.28
N ALA A 21 -5.19 -11.08 -9.11
CA ALA A 21 -5.28 -9.82 -8.37
C ALA A 21 -3.85 -9.29 -8.18
N GLN A 22 -3.58 -8.12 -8.73
CA GLN A 22 -2.27 -7.48 -8.65
C GLN A 22 -1.92 -7.25 -7.18
N GLN A 23 -0.79 -7.80 -6.74
CA GLN A 23 -0.31 -7.58 -5.38
C GLN A 23 0.36 -6.19 -5.26
N VAL A 24 0.08 -5.51 -4.15
CA VAL A 24 0.73 -4.24 -3.85
C VAL A 24 2.24 -4.43 -3.63
N THR A 25 3.03 -3.59 -4.26
CA THR A 25 4.49 -3.64 -4.20
C THR A 25 5.04 -3.02 -2.91
N ASN A 26 6.29 -3.35 -2.58
CA ASN A 26 6.99 -2.70 -1.47
C ASN A 26 7.10 -1.18 -1.67
N THR A 27 7.33 -0.74 -2.89
CA THR A 27 7.43 0.68 -3.25
C THR A 27 6.11 1.42 -3.00
N GLN A 28 4.98 0.84 -3.40
CA GLN A 28 3.66 1.42 -3.15
C GLN A 28 3.36 1.54 -1.66
N VAL A 29 3.69 0.49 -0.89
CA VAL A 29 3.50 0.54 0.58
C VAL A 29 4.40 1.60 1.20
N ALA A 30 5.68 1.67 0.82
CA ALA A 30 6.60 2.66 1.36
C ALA A 30 6.16 4.10 1.05
N ALA A 31 5.70 4.35 -0.19
CA ALA A 31 5.16 5.65 -0.60
C ALA A 31 3.93 6.05 0.22
N LEU A 32 3.01 5.11 0.46
CA LEU A 32 1.80 5.38 1.25
C LEU A 32 2.10 5.57 2.74
N VAL A 33 3.00 4.78 3.31
CA VAL A 33 3.45 4.95 4.70
C VAL A 33 4.04 6.34 4.93
N GLU A 34 4.84 6.81 3.99
CA GLU A 34 5.41 8.16 4.05
C GLU A 34 4.33 9.25 3.83
N ALA A 35 3.41 9.04 2.91
CA ALA A 35 2.29 9.95 2.68
C ALA A 35 1.40 10.11 3.94
N LEU A 36 1.09 9.01 4.63
CA LEU A 36 0.35 9.02 5.89
C LEU A 36 1.09 9.82 6.97
N ARG A 37 2.44 9.64 7.07
CA ARG A 37 3.28 10.40 8.00
C ARG A 37 3.24 11.91 7.72
N LEU A 38 3.37 12.28 6.46
CA LEU A 38 3.37 13.69 6.03
C LEU A 38 1.99 14.36 6.21
N ALA A 39 0.92 13.59 6.04
CA ALA A 39 -0.45 14.07 6.21
C ALA A 39 -0.93 14.03 7.67
N ALA A 40 -0.20 13.37 8.56
CA ALA A 40 -0.57 13.24 9.97
C ALA A 40 -0.86 14.62 10.61
N PRO A 41 -1.89 14.74 11.44
CA PRO A 41 -2.21 16.00 12.12
C PRO A 41 -1.01 16.46 12.97
N LYS A 42 -0.55 17.68 12.74
CA LYS A 42 0.48 18.29 13.59
C LYS A 42 -0.23 19.12 14.66
N THR A 43 -0.44 18.52 15.81
CA THR A 43 -1.14 19.20 16.92
C THR A 43 -0.30 20.28 17.57
N GLY A 44 1.04 20.23 17.38
CA GLY A 44 1.99 21.14 18.05
C GLY A 44 2.09 20.94 19.56
N LYS A 45 1.40 19.94 20.11
CA LYS A 45 1.40 19.59 21.53
C LYS A 45 2.20 18.34 21.78
N THR A 46 3.08 18.38 22.76
CA THR A 46 3.68 17.17 23.34
C THR A 46 2.62 16.49 24.22
N ASN A 47 2.51 15.17 24.16
CA ASN A 47 1.54 14.37 24.92
C ASN A 47 0.07 14.67 24.55
N ASP A 48 -0.24 14.77 23.28
CA ASP A 48 -1.59 14.94 22.78
C ASP A 48 -2.45 13.66 22.79
N GLY A 49 -1.88 12.57 23.31
CA GLY A 49 -2.52 11.25 23.38
C GLY A 49 -2.41 10.44 22.09
N LEU A 50 -1.63 10.92 21.12
CA LEU A 50 -1.32 10.22 19.87
C LEU A 50 0.18 9.87 19.83
N TYR A 51 0.51 8.76 19.22
CA TYR A 51 1.84 8.16 19.29
C TYR A 51 2.47 7.98 17.92
N SER A 52 3.77 8.11 17.88
CA SER A 52 4.63 8.08 16.70
C SER A 52 4.37 9.20 15.68
N GLU A 53 5.22 9.29 14.66
CA GLU A 53 5.07 10.26 13.57
C GLU A 53 3.77 10.08 12.76
N TRP A 54 3.08 8.94 12.91
CA TRP A 54 1.81 8.63 12.26
C TRP A 54 0.59 8.97 13.11
N GLN A 55 0.77 9.49 14.31
CA GLN A 55 -0.31 9.93 15.23
C GLN A 55 -1.32 8.81 15.51
N ILE A 56 -0.81 7.67 15.96
CA ILE A 56 -1.62 6.47 16.23
C ILE A 56 -2.29 6.58 17.59
N THR A 57 -3.58 6.26 17.65
CA THR A 57 -4.31 6.21 18.93
C THR A 57 -3.84 5.03 19.81
N PRO A 58 -3.74 5.22 21.14
CA PRO A 58 -3.17 4.20 22.02
C PRO A 58 -3.93 2.87 22.03
N GLY A 59 -5.26 2.91 21.83
CA GLY A 59 -6.09 1.71 21.93
C GLY A 59 -5.85 0.65 20.87
N ILE A 60 -5.27 1.02 19.72
CA ILE A 60 -5.01 0.06 18.62
C ILE A 60 -3.56 -0.46 18.61
N ILE A 61 -2.65 0.18 19.34
CA ILE A 61 -1.22 -0.15 19.32
C ILE A 61 -0.95 -1.60 19.75
N PRO A 62 -1.50 -2.13 20.85
CA PRO A 62 -1.23 -3.50 21.27
C PRO A 62 -1.67 -4.53 20.22
N SER A 63 -2.85 -4.37 19.65
CA SER A 63 -3.37 -5.31 18.66
C SER A 63 -2.58 -5.27 17.34
N TRP A 64 -2.23 -4.08 16.86
CA TRP A 64 -1.44 -3.93 15.64
C TRP A 64 -0.02 -4.48 15.80
N SER A 65 0.63 -4.18 16.92
CA SER A 65 1.97 -4.68 17.20
C SER A 65 1.99 -6.20 17.35
N LYS A 66 1.03 -6.78 18.07
CA LYS A 66 0.90 -8.24 18.16
C LYS A 66 0.74 -8.88 16.78
N GLN A 67 -0.10 -8.30 15.93
CA GLN A 67 -0.34 -8.82 14.59
C GLN A 67 0.88 -8.70 13.67
N CYS A 68 1.65 -7.63 13.77
CA CYS A 68 2.71 -7.31 12.82
C CYS A 68 4.10 -7.78 13.25
N ILE A 69 4.38 -7.79 14.55
CA ILE A 69 5.69 -8.16 15.11
C ILE A 69 5.63 -9.25 16.17
N GLY A 70 4.46 -9.91 16.35
CA GLY A 70 4.27 -11.06 17.22
C GLY A 70 4.17 -10.75 18.72
N ARG A 71 4.28 -9.48 19.15
CA ARG A 71 4.15 -9.06 20.54
C ARG A 71 3.40 -7.75 20.69
N GLU A 72 2.73 -7.57 21.80
CA GLU A 72 2.07 -6.32 22.14
C GLU A 72 3.11 -5.27 22.58
N LEU A 73 2.98 -4.06 22.06
CA LEU A 73 3.70 -2.88 22.53
C LEU A 73 2.76 -1.95 23.29
N THR A 74 3.31 -1.31 24.30
CA THR A 74 2.67 -0.13 24.91
C THR A 74 2.82 1.08 23.97
N PRO A 75 1.98 2.10 24.13
CA PRO A 75 2.15 3.36 23.39
C PRO A 75 3.54 3.99 23.57
N GLN A 76 4.09 3.94 24.76
CA GLN A 76 5.43 4.48 25.08
C GLN A 76 6.56 3.69 24.38
N GLU A 77 6.44 2.35 24.29
CA GLU A 77 7.39 1.51 23.55
C GLU A 77 7.35 1.81 22.05
N LEU A 78 6.16 2.08 21.50
CA LEU A 78 6.01 2.47 20.10
C LEU A 78 6.65 3.83 19.83
N GLU A 79 6.37 4.82 20.69
CA GLU A 79 6.94 6.17 20.60
C GLU A 79 8.47 6.17 20.69
N ALA A 80 9.03 5.34 21.58
CA ALA A 80 10.47 5.22 21.77
C ALA A 80 11.20 4.51 20.61
N SER A 81 10.47 3.91 19.65
CA SER A 81 11.07 3.16 18.55
C SER A 81 10.48 3.49 17.18
N PRO A 82 10.96 4.57 16.51
CA PRO A 82 10.50 4.94 15.18
C PRO A 82 10.60 3.81 14.14
N ALA A 83 11.61 2.96 14.24
CA ALA A 83 11.79 1.82 13.36
C ALA A 83 10.66 0.78 13.51
N LYS A 84 10.30 0.42 14.75
CA LYS A 84 9.16 -0.49 15.02
C LYS A 84 7.83 0.14 14.64
N ALA A 85 7.66 1.43 14.88
CA ALA A 85 6.46 2.14 14.45
C ALA A 85 6.31 2.05 12.91
N ARG A 86 7.37 2.33 12.16
CA ARG A 86 7.37 2.18 10.70
C ARG A 86 7.09 0.75 10.24
N GLU A 87 7.67 -0.26 10.89
CA GLU A 87 7.43 -1.68 10.57
C GLU A 87 5.95 -2.04 10.75
N ILE A 88 5.37 -1.68 11.90
CA ILE A 88 3.95 -1.94 12.21
C ILE A 88 3.04 -1.20 11.24
N VAL A 89 3.29 0.09 10.99
CA VAL A 89 2.51 0.88 10.04
C VAL A 89 2.61 0.29 8.63
N SER A 90 3.79 -0.13 8.19
CA SER A 90 3.97 -0.77 6.87
C SER A 90 3.18 -2.07 6.74
N CYS A 91 3.19 -2.91 7.78
CA CYS A 91 2.43 -4.15 7.82
C CYS A 91 0.91 -3.90 7.74
N ILE A 92 0.38 -3.00 8.56
CA ILE A 92 -1.05 -2.66 8.58
C ILE A 92 -1.48 -1.99 7.26
N THR A 93 -0.69 -1.03 6.77
CA THR A 93 -0.96 -0.31 5.52
C THR A 93 -0.96 -1.26 4.32
N ARG A 94 0.01 -2.20 4.24
CA ARG A 94 0.06 -3.21 3.17
C ARG A 94 -1.24 -4.00 3.11
N ARG A 95 -1.69 -4.52 4.24
CA ARG A 95 -2.91 -5.34 4.31
C ARG A 95 -4.13 -4.55 3.85
N GLU A 96 -4.29 -3.34 4.35
CA GLU A 96 -5.45 -2.54 3.99
C GLU A 96 -5.38 -2.05 2.54
N LEU A 97 -4.22 -1.61 2.06
CA LEU A 97 -4.03 -1.21 0.67
C LEU A 97 -4.35 -2.36 -0.29
N GLN A 98 -3.88 -3.59 -0.01
CA GLN A 98 -4.19 -4.77 -0.83
C GLN A 98 -5.71 -5.02 -0.90
N LYS A 99 -6.42 -4.92 0.24
CA LYS A 99 -7.87 -5.05 0.30
C LYS A 99 -8.57 -3.98 -0.56
N GLN A 100 -8.13 -2.72 -0.44
CA GLN A 100 -8.72 -1.62 -1.21
C GLN A 100 -8.35 -1.68 -2.69
N TYR A 101 -7.20 -2.22 -3.06
CA TYR A 101 -6.83 -2.49 -4.45
C TYR A 101 -7.84 -3.42 -5.13
N ILE A 102 -8.12 -4.55 -4.49
CA ILE A 102 -9.12 -5.52 -4.98
C ILE A 102 -10.50 -4.84 -5.07
N ALA A 103 -10.92 -4.12 -4.03
CA ALA A 103 -12.22 -3.47 -3.96
C ALA A 103 -12.39 -2.28 -4.93
N SER A 104 -11.31 -1.77 -5.52
CA SER A 104 -11.30 -0.69 -6.52
C SER A 104 -10.95 -1.15 -7.93
N ASN A 105 -11.05 -2.46 -8.22
CA ASN A 105 -10.67 -3.03 -9.52
C ASN A 105 -9.24 -2.65 -9.94
N ASN A 106 -8.30 -2.71 -9.01
CA ASN A 106 -6.88 -2.36 -9.18
C ASN A 106 -6.63 -0.87 -9.55
N ASN A 107 -7.59 0.01 -9.27
CA ASN A 107 -7.36 1.45 -9.40
C ASN A 107 -6.53 1.95 -8.21
N GLU A 108 -5.27 2.29 -8.47
CA GLU A 108 -4.28 2.66 -7.46
C GLU A 108 -4.69 3.91 -6.67
N VAL A 109 -5.05 4.97 -7.34
CA VAL A 109 -5.41 6.24 -6.69
C VAL A 109 -6.64 6.07 -5.79
N THR A 110 -7.64 5.34 -6.29
CA THR A 110 -8.84 5.01 -5.51
C THR A 110 -8.48 4.15 -4.29
N ALA A 111 -7.64 3.14 -4.45
CA ALA A 111 -7.21 2.27 -3.36
C ALA A 111 -6.45 3.04 -2.28
N VAL A 112 -5.55 3.94 -2.67
CA VAL A 112 -4.81 4.84 -1.76
C VAL A 112 -5.77 5.74 -1.00
N GLY A 113 -6.70 6.41 -1.68
CA GLY A 113 -7.69 7.27 -1.04
C GLY A 113 -8.58 6.51 -0.06
N ARG A 114 -9.03 5.30 -0.41
CA ARG A 114 -9.82 4.43 0.48
C ARG A 114 -9.02 3.96 1.68
N THR A 115 -7.74 3.64 1.51
CA THR A 115 -6.84 3.27 2.62
C THR A 115 -6.63 4.45 3.55
N ALA A 116 -6.44 5.66 3.03
CA ALA A 116 -6.32 6.87 3.83
C ALA A 116 -7.62 7.19 4.61
N CYS A 117 -8.77 6.99 3.98
CA CYS A 117 -10.06 7.13 4.64
C CYS A 117 -10.22 6.13 5.80
N TRP A 118 -9.91 4.87 5.55
CA TRP A 118 -9.92 3.84 6.58
C TRP A 118 -8.93 4.14 7.71
N TRP A 119 -7.74 4.64 7.40
CA TRP A 119 -6.75 5.03 8.40
C TRP A 119 -7.28 6.08 9.37
N MET A 120 -8.01 7.06 8.86
CA MET A 120 -8.56 8.16 9.66
C MET A 120 -9.84 7.79 10.42
N THR A 121 -10.69 6.92 9.86
CA THR A 121 -12.07 6.74 10.34
C THR A 121 -12.42 5.30 10.71
N GLY A 122 -11.57 4.33 10.38
CA GLY A 122 -11.89 2.91 10.43
C GLY A 122 -12.80 2.41 9.29
N ASN A 123 -13.24 3.31 8.39
CA ASN A 123 -14.13 2.98 7.27
C ASN A 123 -13.59 3.56 5.94
N ALA A 124 -13.41 2.71 4.94
CA ALA A 124 -12.76 3.09 3.67
C ALA A 124 -13.63 3.98 2.75
N THR A 125 -14.91 4.20 3.07
CA THR A 125 -15.87 4.86 2.16
C THR A 125 -16.61 6.04 2.81
N SER A 126 -16.26 6.44 4.04
CA SER A 126 -16.98 7.47 4.80
C SER A 126 -16.40 8.89 4.66
N CYS A 127 -15.41 9.12 3.78
CA CYS A 127 -14.69 10.39 3.68
C CYS A 127 -15.09 11.22 2.46
N ASN A 128 -16.39 11.44 2.26
CA ASN A 128 -16.88 12.12 1.05
C ASN A 128 -16.95 13.66 1.21
N SER A 129 -16.74 14.20 2.42
CA SER A 129 -16.85 15.63 2.69
C SER A 129 -16.08 16.05 3.95
N GLY A 130 -15.93 17.35 4.15
CA GLY A 130 -15.34 17.93 5.36
C GLY A 130 -13.84 17.65 5.54
N SER A 131 -13.39 17.68 6.78
CA SER A 131 -11.96 17.53 7.15
C SER A 131 -11.38 16.17 6.76
N THR A 132 -12.18 15.11 6.77
CA THR A 132 -11.75 13.77 6.37
C THR A 132 -11.47 13.68 4.86
N ALA A 133 -12.32 14.29 4.02
CA ALA A 133 -12.07 14.39 2.58
C ALA A 133 -10.79 15.17 2.29
N THR A 134 -10.57 16.29 2.99
CA THR A 134 -9.33 17.09 2.87
C THR A 134 -8.10 16.29 3.30
N TYR A 135 -8.20 15.50 4.35
CA TYR A 135 -7.12 14.61 4.77
C TYR A 135 -6.79 13.56 3.70
N VAL A 136 -7.81 12.88 3.17
CA VAL A 136 -7.65 11.88 2.12
C VAL A 136 -6.98 12.48 0.89
N GLN A 137 -7.40 13.66 0.45
CA GLN A 137 -6.77 14.33 -0.69
C GLN A 137 -5.29 14.62 -0.43
N ARG A 138 -4.92 15.13 0.76
CA ARG A 138 -3.50 15.35 1.11
C ARG A 138 -2.68 14.07 1.09
N VAL A 139 -3.24 12.95 1.57
CA VAL A 139 -2.54 11.66 1.51
C VAL A 139 -2.31 11.23 0.06
N VAL A 140 -3.32 11.37 -0.81
CA VAL A 140 -3.20 11.05 -2.23
C VAL A 140 -2.13 11.93 -2.90
N ASP A 141 -2.13 13.23 -2.63
CA ASP A 141 -1.15 14.17 -3.19
C ASP A 141 0.28 13.81 -2.75
N PHE A 142 0.49 13.53 -1.46
CA PHE A 142 1.79 13.08 -0.95
C PHE A 142 2.20 11.73 -1.52
N TYR A 143 1.26 10.79 -1.65
CA TYR A 143 1.53 9.49 -2.25
C TYR A 143 2.06 9.63 -3.67
N GLN A 144 1.42 10.44 -4.51
CA GLN A 144 1.85 10.69 -5.88
C GLN A 144 3.26 11.31 -5.91
N GLN A 145 3.54 12.28 -5.02
CA GLN A 145 4.87 12.86 -4.89
C GLN A 145 5.94 11.84 -4.47
N GLN A 146 5.64 10.94 -3.52
CA GLN A 146 6.58 9.90 -3.09
C GLN A 146 6.79 8.84 -4.20
N SER A 147 5.74 8.45 -4.90
CA SER A 147 5.80 7.49 -6.01
C SER A 147 6.58 8.03 -7.22
N ALA A 148 6.54 9.33 -7.46
CA ALA A 148 7.32 9.99 -8.52
C ALA A 148 8.82 10.10 -8.20
N LYS A 149 9.22 10.02 -6.92
CA LYS A 149 10.62 9.97 -6.53
C LYS A 149 11.17 8.58 -6.87
N LYS A 150 11.90 8.47 -7.99
CA LYS A 150 12.56 7.21 -8.37
C LYS A 150 13.37 6.69 -7.17
N PRO A 151 13.27 5.40 -6.79
CA PRO A 151 14.10 4.87 -5.71
C PRO A 151 15.57 5.11 -6.05
N ALA A 152 16.29 5.79 -5.17
CA ALA A 152 17.73 5.92 -5.28
C ALA A 152 18.34 4.53 -5.04
N GLY A 153 18.62 3.78 -6.11
CA GLY A 153 19.26 2.47 -5.96
C GLY A 153 18.92 1.40 -6.99
N ASP A 154 18.30 1.70 -8.11
CA ASP A 154 18.36 0.75 -9.24
C ASP A 154 19.52 1.15 -10.16
N VAL A 155 20.74 0.94 -9.65
CA VAL A 155 21.94 0.90 -10.50
C VAL A 155 21.79 -0.39 -11.31
N SER A 156 21.30 -0.25 -12.53
CA SER A 156 21.35 -1.27 -13.58
C SER A 156 22.76 -1.89 -13.59
N THR A 157 22.87 -3.14 -13.13
CA THR A 157 24.02 -4.01 -13.35
C THR A 157 24.05 -4.44 -14.83
N SER A 158 24.22 -3.45 -15.70
CA SER A 158 24.44 -3.66 -17.14
C SER A 158 25.80 -3.12 -17.54
N ASN A 159 26.88 -3.65 -16.96
CA ASN A 159 28.24 -3.48 -17.48
C ASN A 159 29.19 -4.55 -16.88
N TYR A 160 28.88 -5.84 -17.05
CA TYR A 160 29.84 -6.91 -16.78
C TYR A 160 30.01 -7.88 -17.96
N ASP A 161 30.01 -7.37 -19.19
CA ASP A 161 30.30 -8.21 -20.37
C ASP A 161 31.24 -7.52 -21.34
N HIS A 162 32.35 -6.99 -20.88
CA HIS A 162 33.47 -6.67 -21.80
C HIS A 162 34.79 -6.61 -21.04
N LEU A 163 35.33 -7.75 -20.58
CA LEU A 163 36.76 -7.87 -20.29
C LEU A 163 37.15 -9.36 -20.12
N HIS A 164 37.06 -10.16 -21.18
CA HIS A 164 37.93 -11.33 -21.35
C HIS A 164 38.57 -11.28 -22.71
N PRO A 165 39.87 -10.95 -22.81
CA PRO A 165 40.65 -11.24 -24.01
C PRO A 165 40.96 -12.73 -24.03
N LYS A 166 40.61 -13.41 -25.13
CA LYS A 166 41.04 -14.77 -25.44
C LYS A 166 42.56 -14.81 -25.53
N LYS A 167 43.15 -15.75 -24.81
CA LYS A 167 44.42 -16.39 -25.17
C LYS A 167 44.20 -17.90 -25.20
#